data_346a35d3eda10a63d4ed3f15eb4bafac
#
_entry.id   346a35d3eda10a63d4ed3f15eb4bafac
#
_cell.length_a   1.000
_cell.length_b   1.000
_cell.length_c   1.000
_cell.angle_alpha   90.00
_cell.angle_beta   90.00
_cell.angle_gamma   90.00
#
_symmetry.space_group_name_H-M   'P 1'
#
loop_
_entity.id
_entity.type
_entity.pdbx_description
1 polymer ?
#
loop_
_entity_poly.entity_id
_entity_poly.type
_entity_poly.pdbx_seq_one_letter_code
_entity_poly.pdbx_strand_id
1 'polypeptide(L)'
;MTRTRLTIALLAALAIFVAAAYSRPETRRVGMVIGVKPDKIAAYKALHAASNPGVRDLLSKYHMKNFSIYLRQLDDGNYYLFGYYEYDGKDYSGDMAKLSAEKRNAEWLAVTDPMQKPLKGQKSWTQMEEVYHNE
;
A
#
# COMPACT_ATOMS: atom_id res chain seq x y z
N MET A 1 -46.71 30.62 -2.85
CA MET A 1 -46.22 29.21 -3.07
C MET A 1 -44.82 29.10 -3.62
N THR A 2 -44.17 30.13 -4.10
CA THR A 2 -42.83 30.10 -4.74
C THR A 2 -41.64 30.14 -3.76
N ARG A 3 -41.77 30.80 -2.61
CA ARG A 3 -40.63 30.94 -1.64
C ARG A 3 -40.30 29.65 -0.92
N THR A 4 -41.28 28.84 -0.55
CA THR A 4 -41.08 27.56 0.18
C THR A 4 -40.38 26.51 -0.68
N ARG A 5 -40.67 26.45 -2.00
CA ARG A 5 -40.01 25.51 -2.92
C ARG A 5 -38.56 25.86 -3.18
N LEU A 6 -38.20 27.15 -3.20
CA LEU A 6 -36.82 27.60 -3.39
C LEU A 6 -35.96 27.28 -2.17
N THR A 7 -36.51 27.44 -0.97
CA THR A 7 -35.79 27.14 0.29
C THR A 7 -35.49 25.63 0.44
N ILE A 8 -36.43 24.76 0.08
CA ILE A 8 -36.25 23.30 0.12
C ILE A 8 -35.20 22.86 -0.90
N ALA A 9 -35.19 23.44 -2.11
CA ALA A 9 -34.18 23.13 -3.14
C ALA A 9 -32.76 23.55 -2.72
N LEU A 10 -32.60 24.70 -2.06
CA LEU A 10 -31.30 25.15 -1.53
C LEU A 10 -30.82 24.29 -0.39
N LEU A 11 -31.68 23.85 0.52
CA LEU A 11 -31.33 22.94 1.61
C LEU A 11 -30.93 21.54 1.10
N ALA A 12 -31.63 21.03 0.09
CA ALA A 12 -31.29 19.76 -0.55
C ALA A 12 -29.93 19.82 -1.28
N ALA A 13 -29.67 20.91 -2.01
CA ALA A 13 -28.39 21.12 -2.68
C ALA A 13 -27.20 21.24 -1.68
N LEU A 14 -27.42 21.93 -0.56
CA LEU A 14 -26.42 22.05 0.51
C LEU A 14 -26.13 20.69 1.17
N ALA A 15 -27.16 19.88 1.43
CA ALA A 15 -27.02 18.54 2.00
C ALA A 15 -26.23 17.59 1.07
N ILE A 16 -26.47 17.66 -0.25
CA ILE A 16 -25.72 16.88 -1.25
C ILE A 16 -24.24 17.33 -1.31
N PHE A 17 -23.99 18.63 -1.23
CA PHE A 17 -22.61 19.15 -1.23
C PHE A 17 -21.83 18.77 0.03
N VAL A 18 -22.48 18.77 1.20
CA VAL A 18 -21.87 18.33 2.46
C VAL A 18 -21.61 16.83 2.45
N ALA A 19 -22.52 16.01 1.93
CA ALA A 19 -22.31 14.56 1.82
C ALA A 19 -21.13 14.21 0.89
N ALA A 20 -20.98 14.91 -0.23
CA ALA A 20 -19.85 14.72 -1.13
C ALA A 20 -18.50 15.15 -0.52
N ALA A 21 -18.49 16.14 0.38
CA ALA A 21 -17.29 16.61 1.08
C ALA A 21 -16.80 15.64 2.18
N TYR A 22 -17.67 14.74 2.66
CA TYR A 22 -17.36 13.77 3.73
C TYR A 22 -17.15 12.32 3.23
N SER A 23 -17.20 12.06 1.91
CA SER A 23 -16.84 10.74 1.41
C SER A 23 -15.34 10.52 1.65
N ARG A 24 -15.00 9.67 2.63
CA ARG A 24 -13.63 9.19 2.78
C ARG A 24 -13.24 8.50 1.47
N PRO A 25 -12.02 8.73 0.96
CA PRO A 25 -11.55 7.93 -0.17
C PRO A 25 -11.64 6.46 0.22
N GLU A 26 -12.14 5.65 -0.71
CA GLU A 26 -12.19 4.20 -0.53
C GLU A 26 -10.76 3.68 -0.30
N THR A 27 -10.57 2.93 0.77
CA THR A 27 -9.26 2.34 1.10
C THR A 27 -8.93 1.28 0.06
N ARG A 28 -7.82 1.49 -0.66
CA ARG A 28 -7.29 0.48 -1.58
C ARG A 28 -6.43 -0.50 -0.80
N ARG A 29 -6.80 -1.77 -0.81
CA ARG A 29 -6.01 -2.87 -0.24
C ARG A 29 -5.12 -3.49 -1.31
N VAL A 30 -3.88 -3.78 -0.98
CA VAL A 30 -2.90 -4.37 -1.90
C VAL A 30 -2.25 -5.57 -1.24
N GLY A 31 -2.52 -6.75 -1.78
CA GLY A 31 -1.79 -7.98 -1.49
C GLY A 31 -0.74 -8.23 -2.57
N MET A 32 0.45 -8.68 -2.18
CA MET A 32 1.53 -8.92 -3.13
C MET A 32 2.47 -10.03 -2.67
N VAL A 33 3.19 -10.64 -3.60
CA VAL A 33 4.12 -11.74 -3.33
C VAL A 33 5.44 -11.57 -4.09
N ILE A 34 6.54 -11.98 -3.47
CA ILE A 34 7.87 -12.08 -4.08
C ILE A 34 8.65 -13.22 -3.42
N GLY A 35 9.56 -13.86 -4.14
CA GLY A 35 10.52 -14.78 -3.53
C GLY A 35 11.59 -14.03 -2.74
N VAL A 36 12.25 -14.73 -1.80
CA VAL A 36 13.42 -14.24 -1.07
C VAL A 36 14.51 -15.29 -1.09
N LYS A 37 15.78 -14.84 -1.24
CA LYS A 37 16.93 -15.72 -1.21
C LYS A 37 17.13 -16.28 0.19
N PRO A 38 17.27 -17.61 0.38
CA PRO A 38 17.36 -18.23 1.71
C PRO A 38 18.52 -17.67 2.55
N ASP A 39 19.67 -17.42 1.94
CA ASP A 39 20.87 -16.86 2.58
C ASP A 39 20.71 -15.39 3.00
N LYS A 40 19.66 -14.71 2.53
CA LYS A 40 19.36 -13.30 2.82
C LYS A 40 18.26 -13.11 3.86
N ILE A 41 17.54 -14.15 4.25
CA ILE A 41 16.40 -14.06 5.16
C ILE A 41 16.76 -13.39 6.49
N ALA A 42 17.90 -13.77 7.11
CA ALA A 42 18.31 -13.19 8.37
C ALA A 42 18.59 -11.68 8.25
N ALA A 43 19.31 -11.27 7.21
CA ALA A 43 19.62 -9.86 6.94
C ALA A 43 18.35 -9.07 6.59
N TYR A 44 17.45 -9.66 5.80
CA TYR A 44 16.16 -9.05 5.47
C TYR A 44 15.32 -8.78 6.72
N LYS A 45 15.23 -9.76 7.62
CA LYS A 45 14.53 -9.60 8.92
C LYS A 45 15.16 -8.50 9.78
N ALA A 46 16.48 -8.43 9.85
CA ALA A 46 17.19 -7.41 10.62
C ALA A 46 16.90 -5.99 10.09
N LEU A 47 16.87 -5.80 8.77
CA LEU A 47 16.51 -4.53 8.14
C LEU A 47 15.07 -4.12 8.47
N HIS A 48 14.15 -5.06 8.62
CA HIS A 48 12.73 -4.81 8.90
C HIS A 48 12.39 -4.87 10.41
N ALA A 49 13.37 -5.07 11.28
CA ALA A 49 13.15 -5.09 12.72
C ALA A 49 12.59 -3.76 13.24
N ALA A 50 11.86 -3.80 14.36
CA ALA A 50 11.27 -2.61 14.96
C ALA A 50 12.32 -1.55 15.37
N SER A 51 13.53 -1.99 15.69
CA SER A 51 14.67 -1.12 16.04
C SER A 51 15.28 -0.38 14.82
N ASN A 52 14.96 -0.82 13.60
CA ASN A 52 15.42 -0.15 12.38
C ASN A 52 14.25 0.66 11.78
N PRO A 53 14.33 2.00 11.72
CA PRO A 53 13.25 2.83 11.20
C PRO A 53 13.01 2.59 9.69
N GLY A 54 14.03 2.26 8.92
CA GLY A 54 13.94 2.04 7.48
C GLY A 54 13.29 3.23 6.76
N VAL A 55 12.19 2.94 6.03
CA VAL A 55 11.42 3.93 5.27
C VAL A 55 9.96 4.06 5.74
N ARG A 56 9.64 3.62 6.97
CA ARG A 56 8.25 3.61 7.50
C ARG A 56 7.56 4.97 7.46
N ASP A 57 8.29 6.03 7.78
CA ASP A 57 7.80 7.41 7.71
C ASP A 57 7.47 7.84 6.28
N LEU A 58 8.27 7.42 5.28
CA LEU A 58 7.97 7.65 3.87
C LEU A 58 6.73 6.90 3.42
N LEU A 59 6.56 5.63 3.83
CA LEU A 59 5.35 4.87 3.53
C LEU A 59 4.12 5.60 4.07
N SER A 60 4.17 6.06 5.32
CA SER A 60 3.08 6.82 5.95
C SER A 60 2.85 8.18 5.27
N LYS A 61 3.92 8.88 4.87
CA LYS A 61 3.85 10.16 4.12
C LYS A 61 3.07 10.01 2.82
N TYR A 62 3.20 8.87 2.16
CA TYR A 62 2.52 8.56 0.90
C TYR A 62 1.30 7.65 1.10
N HIS A 63 0.64 7.78 2.25
CA HIS A 63 -0.65 7.16 2.54
C HIS A 63 -0.68 5.62 2.56
N MET A 64 0.49 4.98 2.68
CA MET A 64 0.56 3.53 2.88
C MET A 64 0.50 3.21 4.38
N LYS A 65 -0.47 2.39 4.78
CA LYS A 65 -0.74 2.02 6.17
C LYS A 65 -0.84 0.51 6.32
N ASN A 66 -0.77 0.03 7.55
CA ASN A 66 -0.93 -1.38 7.90
C ASN A 66 -0.04 -2.31 7.07
N PHE A 67 1.16 -1.82 6.69
CA PHE A 67 2.06 -2.59 5.86
C PHE A 67 2.66 -3.75 6.68
N SER A 68 2.34 -4.95 6.25
CA SER A 68 2.81 -6.20 6.86
C SER A 68 3.49 -7.08 5.82
N ILE A 69 4.54 -7.79 6.21
CA ILE A 69 5.23 -8.76 5.37
C ILE A 69 5.32 -10.08 6.13
N TYR A 70 4.88 -11.15 5.52
CA TYR A 70 4.90 -12.50 6.06
C TYR A 70 5.86 -13.38 5.26
N LEU A 71 6.62 -14.23 5.93
CA LEU A 71 7.55 -15.18 5.32
C LEU A 71 7.01 -16.60 5.40
N ARG A 72 7.05 -17.33 4.30
CA ARG A 72 6.73 -18.77 4.27
C ARG A 72 7.61 -19.50 3.26
N GLN A 73 8.05 -20.71 3.62
CA GLN A 73 8.53 -21.70 2.67
C GLN A 73 7.33 -22.45 2.10
N LEU A 74 7.26 -22.59 0.79
CA LEU A 74 6.21 -23.35 0.11
C LEU A 74 6.72 -24.74 -0.30
N ASP A 75 5.82 -25.56 -0.82
CA ASP A 75 6.08 -26.98 -1.15
C ASP A 75 7.12 -27.16 -2.25
N ASP A 76 7.38 -26.13 -3.05
CA ASP A 76 8.48 -26.08 -4.03
C ASP A 76 9.87 -25.88 -3.38
N GLY A 77 9.94 -25.77 -2.06
CA GLY A 77 11.15 -25.55 -1.29
C GLY A 77 11.68 -24.11 -1.29
N ASN A 78 11.05 -23.21 -2.05
CA ASN A 78 11.44 -21.80 -2.09
C ASN A 78 10.78 -21.01 -0.94
N TYR A 79 11.41 -19.89 -0.57
CA TYR A 79 10.88 -18.96 0.42
C TYR A 79 10.23 -17.77 -0.27
N TYR A 80 9.08 -17.38 0.25
CA TYR A 80 8.28 -16.28 -0.28
C TYR A 80 7.94 -15.27 0.82
N LEU A 81 7.90 -14.02 0.42
CA LEU A 81 7.38 -12.90 1.20
C LEU A 81 5.99 -12.56 0.65
N PHE A 82 5.02 -12.49 1.54
CA PHE A 82 3.65 -12.06 1.25
C PHE A 82 3.46 -10.71 1.91
N GLY A 83 3.29 -9.68 1.11
CA GLY A 83 3.08 -8.32 1.57
C GLY A 83 1.61 -7.93 1.53
N TYR A 84 1.19 -7.11 2.49
CA TYR A 84 -0.11 -6.46 2.51
C TYR A 84 0.04 -5.02 2.96
N TYR A 85 -0.66 -4.10 2.33
CA TYR A 85 -0.82 -2.75 2.84
C TYR A 85 -2.16 -2.14 2.40
N GLU A 86 -2.54 -1.07 3.08
CA GLU A 86 -3.67 -0.24 2.77
C GLU A 86 -3.19 1.12 2.27
N TYR A 87 -3.90 1.68 1.30
CA TYR A 87 -3.66 3.02 0.82
C TYR A 87 -4.94 3.85 0.98
N ASP A 88 -4.86 4.96 1.69
CA ASP A 88 -5.99 5.85 1.98
C ASP A 88 -5.84 7.26 1.35
N GLY A 89 -4.92 7.41 0.41
CA GLY A 89 -4.75 8.65 -0.37
C GLY A 89 -5.77 8.80 -1.50
N LYS A 90 -5.65 9.90 -2.24
CA LYS A 90 -6.55 10.23 -3.36
C LYS A 90 -5.93 10.01 -4.74
N ASP A 91 -4.61 9.88 -4.82
CA ASP A 91 -3.86 9.72 -6.07
C ASP A 91 -2.78 8.64 -5.90
N TYR A 92 -3.21 7.39 -5.95
CA TYR A 92 -2.33 6.25 -5.77
C TYR A 92 -1.12 6.28 -6.72
N SER A 93 -1.36 6.53 -8.00
CA SER A 93 -0.29 6.54 -9.02
C SER A 93 0.71 7.66 -8.78
N GLY A 94 0.23 8.87 -8.48
CA GLY A 94 1.08 10.01 -8.19
C GLY A 94 1.86 9.85 -6.89
N ASP A 95 1.25 9.30 -5.84
CA ASP A 95 1.93 9.08 -4.56
C ASP A 95 2.98 7.98 -4.65
N MET A 96 2.72 6.90 -5.39
CA MET A 96 3.74 5.86 -5.64
C MET A 96 4.90 6.41 -6.49
N ALA A 97 4.64 7.25 -7.47
CA ALA A 97 5.69 7.91 -8.25
C ALA A 97 6.57 8.84 -7.37
N LYS A 98 5.96 9.61 -6.47
CA LYS A 98 6.69 10.46 -5.52
C LYS A 98 7.52 9.63 -4.53
N LEU A 99 6.94 8.55 -3.98
CA LEU A 99 7.67 7.63 -3.11
C LEU A 99 8.90 7.04 -3.82
N SER A 100 8.75 6.63 -5.07
CA SER A 100 9.86 6.11 -5.89
C SER A 100 10.95 7.14 -6.13
N ALA A 101 10.61 8.42 -6.19
CA ALA A 101 11.56 9.52 -6.38
C ALA A 101 12.30 9.92 -5.09
N GLU A 102 11.86 9.47 -3.92
CA GLU A 102 12.54 9.74 -2.66
C GLU A 102 13.90 9.04 -2.62
N LYS A 103 14.96 9.84 -2.42
CA LYS A 103 16.35 9.32 -2.39
C LYS A 103 16.52 8.19 -1.37
N ARG A 104 16.02 8.39 -0.14
CA ARG A 104 16.14 7.38 0.92
C ARG A 104 15.36 6.09 0.60
N ASN A 105 14.24 6.18 -0.12
CA ASN A 105 13.53 5.01 -0.59
C ASN A 105 14.33 4.26 -1.67
N ALA A 106 14.94 4.97 -2.60
CA ALA A 106 15.83 4.36 -3.61
C ALA A 106 17.05 3.67 -2.96
N GLU A 107 17.66 4.29 -1.96
CA GLU A 107 18.75 3.69 -1.18
C GLU A 107 18.30 2.43 -0.43
N TRP A 108 17.10 2.44 0.15
CA TRP A 108 16.49 1.29 0.81
C TRP A 108 16.26 0.12 -0.18
N LEU A 109 15.68 0.40 -1.32
CA LEU A 109 15.44 -0.60 -2.36
C LEU A 109 16.74 -1.17 -2.93
N ALA A 110 17.78 -0.34 -3.10
CA ALA A 110 19.10 -0.81 -3.54
C ALA A 110 19.71 -1.85 -2.59
N VAL A 111 19.32 -1.85 -1.31
CA VAL A 111 19.75 -2.86 -0.34
C VAL A 111 18.80 -4.06 -0.31
N THR A 112 17.49 -3.85 -0.39
CA THR A 112 16.50 -4.92 -0.20
C THR A 112 16.21 -5.70 -1.48
N ASP A 113 16.17 -5.06 -2.65
CA ASP A 113 15.86 -5.73 -3.92
C ASP A 113 16.85 -6.88 -4.25
N PRO A 114 18.16 -6.75 -4.05
CA PRO A 114 19.09 -7.85 -4.28
C PRO A 114 18.88 -9.08 -3.39
N MET A 115 18.17 -8.93 -2.27
CA MET A 115 17.81 -10.03 -1.37
C MET A 115 16.61 -10.83 -1.85
N GLN A 116 15.84 -10.24 -2.74
CA GLN A 116 14.60 -10.80 -3.27
C GLN A 116 14.82 -11.58 -4.56
N LYS A 117 13.82 -12.40 -4.91
CA LYS A 117 13.79 -13.20 -6.13
C LYS A 117 12.40 -13.04 -6.76
N PRO A 118 12.23 -12.14 -7.73
CA PRO A 118 10.96 -11.98 -8.43
C PRO A 118 10.43 -13.30 -8.99
N LEU A 119 9.11 -13.43 -9.07
CA LEU A 119 8.46 -14.59 -9.69
C LEU A 119 8.82 -14.66 -11.18
N LYS A 120 8.70 -15.84 -11.77
CA LYS A 120 9.02 -16.06 -13.19
C LYS A 120 8.28 -15.04 -14.08
N GLY A 121 9.03 -14.32 -14.90
CA GLY A 121 8.50 -13.30 -15.79
C GLY A 121 8.20 -11.94 -15.14
N GLN A 122 8.42 -11.81 -13.82
CA GLN A 122 8.22 -10.55 -13.09
C GLN A 122 9.56 -9.85 -12.82
N LYS A 123 9.50 -8.54 -12.61
CA LYS A 123 10.70 -7.72 -12.30
C LYS A 123 10.78 -7.31 -10.82
N SER A 124 9.69 -7.41 -10.08
CA SER A 124 9.54 -6.98 -8.69
C SER A 124 8.41 -7.75 -8.04
N TRP A 125 7.85 -7.22 -6.96
CA TRP A 125 6.67 -7.74 -6.30
C TRP A 125 5.51 -7.92 -7.27
N THR A 126 4.85 -9.08 -7.20
CA THR A 126 3.66 -9.40 -7.99
C THR A 126 2.41 -9.12 -7.18
N GLN A 127 1.52 -8.26 -7.66
CA GLN A 127 0.23 -8.03 -7.01
C GLN A 127 -0.64 -9.28 -7.13
N MET A 128 -1.40 -9.55 -6.07
CA MET A 128 -2.39 -10.61 -6.01
C MET A 128 -3.79 -10.01 -6.14
N GLU A 129 -4.71 -10.77 -6.70
CA GLU A 129 -6.13 -10.41 -6.76
C GLU A 129 -6.75 -10.54 -5.36
N GLU A 130 -7.48 -9.52 -4.91
CA GLU A 130 -8.32 -9.61 -3.72
C GLU A 130 -9.61 -10.34 -4.10
N VAL A 131 -9.80 -11.55 -3.60
CA VAL A 131 -10.99 -12.36 -3.88
C VAL A 131 -12.06 -12.24 -2.81
N TYR A 132 -11.73 -11.69 -1.64
CA TYR A 132 -12.65 -11.49 -0.52
C TYR A 132 -12.11 -10.44 0.45
N HIS A 133 -12.99 -9.61 0.96
CA HIS A 133 -12.78 -8.73 2.10
C HIS A 133 -14.05 -8.66 2.94
N ASN A 134 -13.88 -8.65 4.25
CA ASN A 134 -14.96 -8.45 5.22
C ASN A 134 -14.64 -7.20 6.05
N GLU A 135 -15.59 -6.25 6.12
CA GLU A 135 -15.50 -5.04 6.96
C GLU A 135 -15.89 -5.30 8.40
#